data_7472ead31cfa55200089669e07f87f9f
#
_entry.id   7472ead31cfa55200089669e07f87f9f
#
_cell.length_a   1.000
_cell.length_b   1.000
_cell.length_c   1.000
_cell.angle_alpha   90.00
_cell.angle_beta   90.00
_cell.angle_gamma   90.00
#
_symmetry.space_group_name_H-M   'P 1'
#
loop_
_entity.id
_entity.type
_entity.pdbx_description
1 polymer ?
#
loop_
_entity_poly.entity_id
_entity_poly.type
_entity_poly.pdbx_seq_one_letter_code
_entity_poly.pdbx_strand_id
1 'polypeptide(L)'
;LIGGDTTKGDLVFNVTIVGEVPTGRALRRDAAEVGDDIWVSGRLGLAAAALNKHLGHYQLPSEIMAVCDDKLLRPEPRVSLGQALLPFAHAAQDVSDGLAQDVGHILKASAVGAEIFADCVPSLPELKNVLSREQWLSAVLAGGDDYELIFTAAPEDRERVCQAAEQSGVPVARIGKMTDSGRLNILDAEGGVLELTSLGFDHFG
;
A
#
# COMPACT_ATOMS: atom_id res chain seq x y z
N LEU A 1 -20.52 10.38 14.83
CA LEU A 1 -19.76 10.74 16.03
C LEU A 1 -20.54 10.25 17.26
N ILE A 2 -19.91 9.41 18.09
CA ILE A 2 -20.57 8.80 19.27
C ILE A 2 -20.24 9.60 20.54
N GLY A 3 -19.07 10.19 20.61
CA GLY A 3 -18.64 10.98 21.76
C GLY A 3 -17.28 11.60 21.53
N GLY A 4 -16.81 12.32 22.49
CA GLY A 4 -15.50 12.96 22.54
C GLY A 4 -15.35 13.75 23.81
N ASP A 5 -14.12 14.10 24.15
CA ASP A 5 -13.77 14.95 25.27
C ASP A 5 -12.69 15.96 24.85
N THR A 6 -12.65 17.08 25.54
CA THR A 6 -11.64 18.12 25.32
C THR A 6 -11.00 18.47 26.67
N THR A 7 -9.70 18.20 26.77
CA THR A 7 -8.91 18.49 27.96
C THR A 7 -7.95 19.65 27.74
N LYS A 8 -7.57 20.34 28.79
CA LYS A 8 -6.58 21.40 28.76
C LYS A 8 -5.18 20.77 28.72
N GLY A 9 -4.39 21.06 27.67
CA GLY A 9 -3.04 20.56 27.50
C GLY A 9 -2.46 20.98 26.14
N ASP A 10 -1.44 20.28 25.71
CA ASP A 10 -0.90 20.43 24.36
C ASP A 10 -1.94 19.99 23.31
N LEU A 11 -1.81 20.50 22.09
CA LEU A 11 -2.73 20.17 21.01
C LEU A 11 -2.51 18.73 20.56
N VAL A 12 -3.40 17.83 20.98
CA VAL A 12 -3.40 16.40 20.60
C VAL A 12 -4.79 16.02 20.12
N PHE A 13 -4.84 15.34 18.97
CA PHE A 13 -6.06 14.74 18.44
C PHE A 13 -5.93 13.23 18.50
N ASN A 14 -6.92 12.56 19.09
CA ASN A 14 -7.05 11.11 19.04
C ASN A 14 -8.44 10.76 18.51
N VAL A 15 -8.50 9.92 17.48
CA VAL A 15 -9.75 9.43 16.89
C VAL A 15 -9.81 7.93 17.03
N THR A 16 -10.87 7.43 17.65
CA THR A 16 -11.16 6.00 17.74
C THR A 16 -12.30 5.65 16.79
N ILE A 17 -12.06 4.71 15.90
CA ILE A 17 -13.05 4.18 14.95
C ILE A 17 -13.38 2.75 15.34
N VAL A 18 -14.66 2.42 15.39
CA VAL A 18 -15.17 1.05 15.62
C VAL A 18 -16.00 0.66 14.42
N GLY A 19 -15.74 -0.54 13.89
CA GLY A 19 -16.47 -1.11 12.78
C GLY A 19 -16.92 -2.54 13.08
N GLU A 20 -17.80 -3.06 12.24
CA GLU A 20 -18.27 -4.43 12.32
C GLU A 20 -17.95 -5.19 11.03
N VAL A 21 -17.60 -6.46 11.17
CA VAL A 21 -17.39 -7.39 10.06
C VAL A 21 -18.13 -8.69 10.35
N PRO A 22 -18.74 -9.38 9.36
CA PRO A 22 -19.37 -10.66 9.59
C PRO A 22 -18.42 -11.66 10.24
N THR A 23 -18.92 -12.43 11.20
CA THR A 23 -18.11 -13.40 11.94
C THR A 23 -17.33 -14.33 11.01
N GLY A 24 -16.01 -14.43 11.21
CA GLY A 24 -15.10 -15.25 10.41
C GLY A 24 -14.78 -14.71 9.02
N ARG A 25 -15.15 -13.47 8.70
CA ARG A 25 -14.92 -12.84 7.39
C ARG A 25 -13.92 -11.69 7.40
N ALA A 26 -13.29 -11.42 8.52
CA ALA A 26 -12.26 -10.38 8.58
C ALA A 26 -11.08 -10.73 7.66
N LEU A 27 -10.68 -9.79 6.81
CA LEU A 27 -9.42 -9.88 6.09
C LEU A 27 -8.30 -9.66 7.09
N ARG A 28 -7.41 -10.63 7.22
CA ARG A 28 -6.35 -10.66 8.22
C ARG A 28 -4.99 -10.67 7.51
N ARG A 29 -3.93 -10.32 8.25
CA ARG A 29 -2.55 -10.39 7.72
C ARG A 29 -1.99 -11.81 7.66
N ASP A 30 -2.55 -12.73 8.43
CA ASP A 30 -2.03 -14.10 8.69
C ASP A 30 -2.75 -15.17 7.84
N ALA A 31 -3.37 -14.77 6.73
CA ALA A 31 -4.15 -15.68 5.89
C ALA A 31 -3.67 -15.71 4.43
N ALA A 32 -2.52 -15.11 4.10
CA ALA A 32 -1.95 -15.22 2.76
C ALA A 32 -1.42 -16.64 2.51
N GLU A 33 -1.64 -17.15 1.30
CA GLU A 33 -1.25 -18.50 0.90
C GLU A 33 -0.17 -18.46 -0.20
N VAL A 34 0.71 -19.48 -0.20
CA VAL A 34 1.69 -19.63 -1.28
C VAL A 34 0.97 -19.83 -2.62
N GLY A 35 1.36 -19.04 -3.61
CA GLY A 35 0.72 -19.03 -4.92
C GLY A 35 -0.30 -17.92 -5.12
N ASP A 36 -0.72 -17.21 -4.05
CA ASP A 36 -1.57 -16.05 -4.17
C ASP A 36 -0.94 -14.97 -5.04
N ASP A 37 -1.75 -14.30 -5.84
CA ASP A 37 -1.38 -13.01 -6.42
C ASP A 37 -1.39 -11.92 -5.35
N ILE A 38 -0.43 -11.00 -5.43
CA ILE A 38 -0.37 -9.79 -4.60
C ILE A 38 -0.91 -8.62 -5.41
N TRP A 39 -1.87 -7.90 -4.83
CA TRP A 39 -2.54 -6.77 -5.43
C TRP A 39 -2.40 -5.53 -4.56
N VAL A 40 -2.41 -4.36 -5.21
CA VAL A 40 -2.50 -3.07 -4.52
C VAL A 40 -3.55 -2.19 -5.19
N SER A 41 -4.28 -1.43 -4.38
CA SER A 41 -5.24 -0.43 -4.87
C SER A 41 -4.56 0.89 -5.20
N GLY A 42 -5.21 1.70 -6.03
CA GLY A 42 -4.84 3.09 -6.31
C GLY A 42 -3.45 3.27 -6.89
N ARG A 43 -2.74 4.26 -6.38
CA ARG A 43 -1.37 4.62 -6.79
C ARG A 43 -0.51 4.87 -5.56
N LEU A 44 0.73 4.40 -5.60
CA LEU A 44 1.70 4.54 -4.52
C LEU A 44 2.77 5.59 -4.82
N GLY A 45 3.40 6.08 -3.76
CA GLY A 45 4.53 6.98 -3.78
C GLY A 45 4.16 8.45 -3.94
N LEU A 46 2.87 8.79 -4.01
CA LEU A 46 2.45 10.18 -4.18
C LEU A 46 2.60 10.96 -2.86
N ALA A 47 2.16 10.37 -1.75
CA ALA A 47 2.28 10.99 -0.44
C ALA A 47 3.75 11.19 -0.07
N ALA A 48 4.58 10.18 -0.27
CA ALA A 48 6.03 10.27 -0.04
C ALA A 48 6.71 11.31 -0.95
N ALA A 49 6.29 11.44 -2.21
CA ALA A 49 6.80 12.46 -3.12
C ALA A 49 6.45 13.88 -2.65
N ALA A 50 5.22 14.10 -2.18
CA ALA A 50 4.80 15.36 -1.58
C ALA A 50 5.62 15.71 -0.33
N LEU A 51 5.73 14.76 0.60
CA LEU A 51 6.49 14.95 1.83
C LEU A 51 7.94 15.30 1.54
N ASN A 52 8.61 14.55 0.66
CA ASN A 52 10.01 14.80 0.29
C ASN A 52 10.19 16.13 -0.45
N LYS A 53 9.19 16.60 -1.21
CA LYS A 53 9.19 17.95 -1.78
C LYS A 53 9.09 19.01 -0.69
N HIS A 54 8.19 18.86 0.28
CA HIS A 54 8.07 19.81 1.41
C HIS A 54 9.34 19.86 2.26
N LEU A 55 10.03 18.73 2.43
CA LEU A 55 11.32 18.65 3.13
C LEU A 55 12.51 19.18 2.29
N GLY A 56 12.28 19.51 1.03
CA GLY A 56 13.33 20.05 0.14
C GLY A 56 14.21 18.98 -0.52
N HIS A 57 13.89 17.70 -0.36
CA HIS A 57 14.66 16.59 -0.93
C HIS A 57 14.34 16.37 -2.42
N TYR A 58 13.10 16.65 -2.87
CA TYR A 58 12.66 16.49 -4.24
C TYR A 58 12.34 17.85 -4.89
N GLN A 59 12.44 17.89 -6.22
CA GLN A 59 11.96 19.00 -7.03
C GLN A 59 10.80 18.48 -7.89
N LEU A 60 9.59 19.00 -7.65
CA LEU A 60 8.38 18.61 -8.39
C LEU A 60 7.74 19.84 -9.02
N PRO A 61 7.30 19.77 -10.29
CA PRO A 61 6.44 20.77 -10.90
C PRO A 61 5.14 20.97 -10.12
N SER A 62 4.59 22.19 -10.15
CA SER A 62 3.41 22.55 -9.35
C SER A 62 2.18 21.69 -9.66
N GLU A 63 2.01 21.27 -10.91
CA GLU A 63 0.89 20.41 -11.35
C GLU A 63 0.98 19.02 -10.74
N ILE A 64 2.17 18.41 -10.73
CA ILE A 64 2.43 17.12 -10.08
C ILE A 64 2.28 17.25 -8.57
N MET A 65 2.81 18.35 -8.00
CA MET A 65 2.75 18.61 -6.57
C MET A 65 1.31 18.69 -6.06
N ALA A 66 0.40 19.32 -6.81
CA ALA A 66 -1.01 19.42 -6.42
C ALA A 66 -1.67 18.04 -6.26
N VAL A 67 -1.37 17.09 -7.15
CA VAL A 67 -1.88 15.71 -7.08
C VAL A 67 -1.27 14.95 -5.91
N CYS A 68 0.03 15.14 -5.68
CA CYS A 68 0.74 14.50 -4.58
C CYS A 68 0.29 15.02 -3.21
N ASP A 69 0.10 16.35 -3.09
CA ASP A 69 -0.42 16.99 -1.87
C ASP A 69 -1.83 16.54 -1.54
N ASP A 70 -2.68 16.39 -2.55
CA ASP A 70 -4.04 15.90 -2.31
C ASP A 70 -4.02 14.50 -1.71
N LYS A 71 -3.14 13.63 -2.20
CA LYS A 71 -2.96 12.27 -1.64
C LYS A 71 -2.43 12.29 -0.21
N LEU A 72 -1.41 13.11 0.08
CA LEU A 72 -0.82 13.24 1.42
C LEU A 72 -1.81 13.80 2.44
N LEU A 73 -2.56 14.85 2.07
CA LEU A 73 -3.38 15.59 3.00
C LEU A 73 -4.82 15.05 3.12
N ARG A 74 -5.28 14.29 2.13
CA ARG A 74 -6.65 13.76 2.02
C ARG A 74 -6.69 12.34 1.48
N PRO A 75 -6.07 11.38 2.17
CA PRO A 75 -6.13 9.98 1.74
C PRO A 75 -7.57 9.49 1.74
N GLU A 76 -7.95 8.77 0.70
CA GLU A 76 -9.29 8.18 0.58
C GLU A 76 -9.32 6.76 1.15
N PRO A 77 -10.12 6.47 2.18
CA PRO A 77 -10.23 5.13 2.74
C PRO A 77 -10.91 4.19 1.74
N ARG A 78 -10.31 3.02 1.50
CA ARG A 78 -10.76 2.02 0.50
C ARG A 78 -11.83 1.08 1.06
N VAL A 79 -12.80 1.60 1.80
CA VAL A 79 -13.83 0.82 2.51
C VAL A 79 -14.67 -0.02 1.56
N SER A 80 -15.15 0.57 0.45
CA SER A 80 -15.98 -0.15 -0.53
C SER A 80 -15.23 -1.30 -1.18
N LEU A 81 -13.97 -1.09 -1.54
CA LEU A 81 -13.11 -2.16 -2.07
C LEU A 81 -12.90 -3.25 -1.02
N GLY A 82 -12.52 -2.87 0.21
CA GLY A 82 -12.31 -3.83 1.31
C GLY A 82 -13.54 -4.70 1.56
N GLN A 83 -14.75 -4.12 1.51
CA GLN A 83 -16.00 -4.88 1.64
C GLN A 83 -16.23 -5.84 0.46
N ALA A 84 -15.94 -5.42 -0.77
CA ALA A 84 -16.08 -6.26 -1.95
C ALA A 84 -15.10 -7.45 -1.98
N LEU A 85 -13.94 -7.30 -1.34
CA LEU A 85 -12.90 -8.32 -1.23
C LEU A 85 -13.20 -9.40 -0.17
N LEU A 86 -14.02 -9.12 0.85
CA LEU A 86 -14.33 -10.02 1.96
C LEU A 86 -14.70 -11.45 1.56
N PRO A 87 -15.40 -11.71 0.43
CA PRO A 87 -15.82 -13.06 0.08
C PRO A 87 -14.72 -13.99 -0.43
N PHE A 88 -13.55 -13.46 -0.84
CA PHE A 88 -12.56 -14.25 -1.57
C PHE A 88 -11.11 -13.86 -1.38
N ALA A 89 -10.79 -12.63 -0.96
CA ALA A 89 -9.42 -12.29 -0.64
C ALA A 89 -8.96 -13.01 0.63
N HIS A 90 -7.69 -13.44 0.65
CA HIS A 90 -7.14 -14.18 1.77
C HIS A 90 -6.59 -13.22 2.85
N ALA A 91 -5.66 -12.36 2.50
CA ALA A 91 -5.08 -11.40 3.44
C ALA A 91 -5.20 -9.96 2.93
N ALA A 92 -5.23 -9.01 3.84
CA ALA A 92 -5.16 -7.60 3.50
C ALA A 92 -4.53 -6.75 4.62
N GLN A 93 -3.95 -5.62 4.21
CA GLN A 93 -3.40 -4.56 5.05
C GLN A 93 -3.41 -3.24 4.28
N ASP A 94 -3.39 -2.12 4.98
CA ASP A 94 -3.14 -0.81 4.39
C ASP A 94 -1.64 -0.57 4.17
N VAL A 95 -1.31 0.35 3.24
CA VAL A 95 0.05 0.86 3.02
C VAL A 95 0.21 2.14 3.84
N SER A 96 0.76 2.01 5.04
CA SER A 96 1.00 3.13 5.97
C SER A 96 2.46 3.52 6.08
N ASP A 97 3.34 2.54 6.19
CA ASP A 97 4.78 2.74 6.43
C ASP A 97 5.63 2.53 5.18
N GLY A 98 5.03 1.98 4.14
CA GLY A 98 5.63 1.68 2.85
C GLY A 98 5.35 0.26 2.37
N LEU A 99 5.19 0.11 1.05
CA LEU A 99 4.79 -1.17 0.44
C LEU A 99 5.65 -2.35 0.90
N ALA A 100 6.97 -2.19 0.89
CA ALA A 100 7.89 -3.28 1.24
C ALA A 100 7.76 -3.69 2.72
N GLN A 101 7.64 -2.71 3.63
CA GLN A 101 7.47 -2.96 5.05
C GLN A 101 6.11 -3.60 5.33
N ASP A 102 5.05 -3.08 4.75
CA ASP A 102 3.68 -3.54 5.00
C ASP A 102 3.43 -4.93 4.40
N VAL A 103 3.98 -5.24 3.21
CA VAL A 103 4.03 -6.62 2.71
C VAL A 103 4.81 -7.51 3.67
N GLY A 104 5.93 -7.05 4.21
CA GLY A 104 6.73 -7.78 5.21
C GLY A 104 5.91 -8.20 6.44
N HIS A 105 4.95 -7.38 6.88
CA HIS A 105 4.04 -7.74 7.96
C HIS A 105 3.12 -8.91 7.59
N ILE A 106 2.58 -8.93 6.36
CA ILE A 106 1.77 -10.06 5.85
C ILE A 106 2.64 -11.32 5.78
N LEU A 107 3.87 -11.22 5.23
CA LEU A 107 4.78 -12.37 5.10
C LEU A 107 5.10 -13.00 6.45
N LYS A 108 5.43 -12.15 7.43
CA LYS A 108 5.74 -12.61 8.79
C LYS A 108 4.54 -13.26 9.46
N ALA A 109 3.36 -12.68 9.32
CA ALA A 109 2.15 -13.19 9.96
C ALA A 109 1.67 -14.51 9.32
N SER A 110 1.79 -14.63 7.98
CA SER A 110 1.36 -15.80 7.20
C SER A 110 2.45 -16.87 7.04
N ALA A 111 3.69 -16.62 7.51
CA ALA A 111 4.84 -17.49 7.34
C ALA A 111 5.15 -17.85 5.87
N VAL A 112 5.03 -16.90 4.96
CA VAL A 112 5.28 -17.04 3.52
C VAL A 112 6.38 -16.07 3.05
N GLY A 113 6.79 -16.15 1.78
CA GLY A 113 7.63 -15.19 1.09
C GLY A 113 6.85 -14.47 -0.02
N ALA A 114 7.49 -13.53 -0.69
CA ALA A 114 6.91 -12.83 -1.84
C ALA A 114 7.95 -12.45 -2.89
N GLU A 115 7.48 -12.36 -4.14
CA GLU A 115 8.13 -11.66 -5.23
C GLU A 115 7.25 -10.49 -5.66
N ILE A 116 7.79 -9.26 -5.62
CA ILE A 116 7.14 -8.05 -6.10
C ILE A 116 7.87 -7.54 -7.33
N PHE A 117 7.14 -7.25 -8.38
CA PHE A 117 7.64 -6.65 -9.61
C PHE A 117 7.56 -5.13 -9.49
N ALA A 118 8.69 -4.45 -9.26
CA ALA A 118 8.74 -3.01 -8.98
C ALA A 118 8.07 -2.17 -10.08
N ASP A 119 8.25 -2.55 -11.35
CA ASP A 119 7.66 -1.84 -12.48
C ASP A 119 6.14 -2.08 -12.66
N CYS A 120 5.57 -3.07 -11.96
CA CYS A 120 4.11 -3.30 -11.88
C CYS A 120 3.43 -2.48 -10.77
N VAL A 121 4.20 -1.86 -9.86
CA VAL A 121 3.62 -1.02 -8.80
C VAL A 121 3.04 0.25 -9.42
N PRO A 122 1.73 0.49 -9.26
CA PRO A 122 1.07 1.65 -9.87
C PRO A 122 1.51 2.94 -9.18
N SER A 123 1.87 3.93 -9.96
CA SER A 123 2.23 5.27 -9.50
C SER A 123 1.77 6.31 -10.51
N LEU A 124 1.96 7.59 -10.20
CA LEU A 124 1.73 8.66 -11.17
C LEU A 124 2.83 8.59 -12.25
N PRO A 125 2.49 8.40 -13.56
CA PRO A 125 3.50 8.25 -14.61
C PRO A 125 4.48 9.42 -14.68
N GLU A 126 4.01 10.63 -14.40
CA GLU A 126 4.79 11.85 -14.41
C GLU A 126 5.91 11.84 -13.35
N LEU A 127 5.74 11.13 -12.23
CA LEU A 127 6.79 10.98 -11.22
C LEU A 127 8.01 10.23 -11.77
N LYS A 128 7.82 9.23 -12.64
CA LYS A 128 8.93 8.54 -13.31
C LYS A 128 9.75 9.45 -14.23
N ASN A 129 9.16 10.54 -14.71
CA ASN A 129 9.83 11.48 -15.61
C ASN A 129 10.59 12.58 -14.87
N VAL A 130 10.21 12.90 -13.62
CA VAL A 130 10.77 14.02 -12.85
C VAL A 130 11.68 13.56 -11.71
N LEU A 131 11.49 12.36 -11.19
CA LEU A 131 12.35 11.75 -10.18
C LEU A 131 13.42 10.88 -10.82
N SER A 132 14.58 10.76 -10.17
CA SER A 132 15.52 9.70 -10.52
C SER A 132 14.89 8.32 -10.28
N ARG A 133 15.42 7.26 -10.92
CA ARG A 133 14.93 5.88 -10.68
C ARG A 133 14.99 5.53 -9.19
N GLU A 134 16.06 5.87 -8.52
CA GLU A 134 16.25 5.62 -7.08
C GLU A 134 15.20 6.36 -6.24
N GLN A 135 14.98 7.65 -6.49
CA GLN A 135 13.96 8.44 -5.81
C GLN A 135 12.55 7.89 -6.05
N TRP A 136 12.25 7.49 -7.29
CA TRP A 136 10.97 6.88 -7.62
C TRP A 136 10.77 5.54 -6.91
N LEU A 137 11.76 4.64 -6.96
CA LEU A 137 11.71 3.35 -6.24
C LEU A 137 11.55 3.55 -4.74
N SER A 138 12.30 4.49 -4.14
CA SER A 138 12.17 4.84 -2.73
C SER A 138 10.75 5.33 -2.41
N ALA A 139 10.18 6.20 -3.23
CA ALA A 139 8.83 6.71 -3.01
C ALA A 139 7.76 5.63 -3.08
N VAL A 140 7.80 4.72 -4.08
CA VAL A 140 6.72 3.73 -4.30
C VAL A 140 6.88 2.45 -3.48
N LEU A 141 8.10 2.11 -3.04
CA LEU A 141 8.37 0.86 -2.32
C LEU A 141 8.57 1.07 -0.82
N ALA A 142 9.17 2.19 -0.42
CA ALA A 142 9.48 2.50 0.97
C ALA A 142 8.77 3.76 1.49
N GLY A 143 8.06 4.50 0.63
CA GLY A 143 7.28 5.65 1.04
C GLY A 143 5.97 5.26 1.70
N GLY A 144 5.65 5.89 2.83
CA GLY A 144 4.39 5.69 3.55
C GLY A 144 3.32 6.74 3.20
N ASP A 145 2.27 6.76 4.02
CA ASP A 145 1.13 7.69 3.99
C ASP A 145 0.23 7.59 2.75
N ASP A 146 0.37 6.56 1.92
CA ASP A 146 -0.51 6.36 0.76
C ASP A 146 -1.90 5.83 1.15
N TYR A 147 -2.02 5.06 2.24
CA TYR A 147 -3.27 4.46 2.74
C TYR A 147 -4.09 3.73 1.67
N GLU A 148 -3.39 3.07 0.75
CA GLU A 148 -3.98 2.13 -0.19
C GLU A 148 -4.08 0.73 0.45
N LEU A 149 -4.85 -0.20 -0.15
CA LEU A 149 -4.92 -1.58 0.31
C LEU A 149 -3.93 -2.46 -0.46
N ILE A 150 -3.10 -3.20 0.29
CA ILE A 150 -2.44 -4.42 -0.20
C ILE A 150 -3.33 -5.59 0.16
N PHE A 151 -3.55 -6.50 -0.77
CA PHE A 151 -4.28 -7.73 -0.50
C PHE A 151 -3.78 -8.89 -1.35
N THR A 152 -4.12 -10.11 -0.91
CA THR A 152 -3.80 -11.33 -1.62
C THR A 152 -5.05 -12.07 -2.01
N ALA A 153 -5.01 -12.72 -3.16
CA ALA A 153 -6.10 -13.56 -3.63
C ALA A 153 -5.56 -14.70 -4.52
N ALA A 154 -6.28 -15.81 -4.55
CA ALA A 154 -5.94 -16.93 -5.42
C ALA A 154 -5.95 -16.50 -6.91
N PRO A 155 -5.08 -17.07 -7.76
CA PRO A 155 -5.05 -16.76 -9.19
C PRO A 155 -6.39 -16.98 -9.90
N GLU A 156 -7.21 -17.89 -9.41
CA GLU A 156 -8.55 -18.19 -9.91
C GLU A 156 -9.55 -17.05 -9.67
N ASP A 157 -9.28 -16.21 -8.68
CA ASP A 157 -10.15 -15.09 -8.30
C ASP A 157 -9.82 -13.77 -9.01
N ARG A 158 -8.87 -13.75 -9.97
CA ARG A 158 -8.48 -12.53 -10.72
C ARG A 158 -9.66 -11.78 -11.31
N GLU A 159 -10.63 -12.52 -11.89
CA GLU A 159 -11.82 -11.90 -12.46
C GLU A 159 -12.70 -11.25 -11.38
N ARG A 160 -12.83 -11.90 -10.22
CA ARG A 160 -13.57 -11.35 -9.06
C ARG A 160 -12.87 -10.10 -8.50
N VAL A 161 -11.54 -10.08 -8.48
CA VAL A 161 -10.76 -8.89 -8.10
C VAL A 161 -11.06 -7.73 -9.05
N CYS A 162 -11.04 -7.97 -10.37
CA CYS A 162 -11.37 -6.93 -11.35
C CYS A 162 -12.81 -6.41 -11.18
N GLN A 163 -13.78 -7.31 -10.95
CA GLN A 163 -15.18 -6.94 -10.69
C GLN A 163 -15.32 -6.11 -9.40
N ALA A 164 -14.62 -6.48 -8.32
CA ALA A 164 -14.62 -5.72 -7.06
C ALA A 164 -14.03 -4.31 -7.25
N ALA A 165 -12.95 -4.19 -8.03
CA ALA A 165 -12.34 -2.92 -8.40
C ALA A 165 -13.32 -2.02 -9.18
N GLU A 166 -14.00 -2.59 -10.17
CA GLU A 166 -14.98 -1.89 -11.00
C GLU A 166 -16.18 -1.40 -10.18
N GLN A 167 -16.75 -2.28 -9.34
CA GLN A 167 -17.88 -1.96 -8.46
C GLN A 167 -17.56 -0.90 -7.42
N SER A 168 -16.34 -0.90 -6.89
CA SER A 168 -15.89 0.09 -5.90
C SER A 168 -15.40 1.40 -6.53
N GLY A 169 -15.18 1.44 -7.85
CA GLY A 169 -14.56 2.56 -8.55
C GLY A 169 -13.08 2.78 -8.19
N VAL A 170 -12.43 1.76 -7.61
CA VAL A 170 -11.03 1.84 -7.17
C VAL A 170 -10.16 0.97 -8.08
N PRO A 171 -9.21 1.54 -8.83
CA PRO A 171 -8.31 0.74 -9.65
C PRO A 171 -7.42 -0.14 -8.76
N VAL A 172 -7.12 -1.33 -9.26
CA VAL A 172 -6.19 -2.27 -8.61
C VAL A 172 -5.15 -2.76 -9.60
N ALA A 173 -3.96 -3.08 -9.12
CA ALA A 173 -2.89 -3.65 -9.93
C ALA A 173 -2.34 -4.89 -9.26
N ARG A 174 -2.09 -5.94 -10.06
CA ARG A 174 -1.33 -7.11 -9.63
C ARG A 174 0.15 -6.77 -9.67
N ILE A 175 0.80 -6.80 -8.51
CA ILE A 175 2.19 -6.35 -8.36
C ILE A 175 3.16 -7.50 -8.06
N GLY A 176 2.66 -8.72 -7.81
CA GLY A 176 3.54 -9.81 -7.43
C GLY A 176 2.79 -11.10 -7.14
N LYS A 177 3.47 -12.00 -6.45
CA LYS A 177 2.93 -13.29 -5.99
C LYS A 177 3.55 -13.70 -4.66
N MET A 178 2.80 -14.47 -3.86
CA MET A 178 3.28 -15.12 -2.65
C MET A 178 4.07 -16.39 -2.99
N THR A 179 5.16 -16.65 -2.25
CA THR A 179 6.07 -17.77 -2.46
C THR A 179 6.33 -18.53 -1.16
N ASP A 180 6.98 -19.66 -1.24
CA ASP A 180 7.46 -20.45 -0.09
C ASP A 180 8.88 -20.06 0.37
N SER A 181 9.48 -19.02 -0.21
CA SER A 181 10.86 -18.62 0.05
C SER A 181 11.13 -18.08 1.46
N GLY A 182 10.08 -17.67 2.18
CA GLY A 182 10.19 -16.99 3.47
C GLY A 182 10.85 -15.61 3.42
N ARG A 183 11.03 -15.04 2.22
CA ARG A 183 11.71 -13.75 1.99
C ARG A 183 10.90 -12.84 1.08
N LEU A 184 11.10 -11.54 1.21
CA LEU A 184 10.64 -10.55 0.24
C LEU A 184 11.74 -10.33 -0.80
N ASN A 185 11.44 -10.64 -2.06
CA ASN A 185 12.27 -10.27 -3.21
C ASN A 185 11.54 -9.21 -4.02
N ILE A 186 12.20 -8.09 -4.26
CA ILE A 186 11.70 -7.05 -5.18
C ILE A 186 12.51 -7.17 -6.46
N LEU A 187 11.82 -7.37 -7.58
CA LEU A 187 12.41 -7.65 -8.87
C LEU A 187 12.25 -6.45 -9.81
N ASP A 188 13.31 -6.18 -10.59
CA ASP A 188 13.23 -5.24 -11.72
C ASP A 188 12.58 -5.88 -12.95
N ALA A 189 12.50 -5.14 -14.05
CA ALA A 189 11.90 -5.62 -15.31
C ALA A 189 12.66 -6.77 -15.95
N GLU A 190 13.94 -6.92 -15.67
CA GLU A 190 14.84 -7.96 -16.16
C GLU A 190 14.85 -9.18 -15.23
N GLY A 191 14.16 -9.14 -14.08
CA GLY A 191 14.09 -10.18 -13.07
C GLY A 191 15.28 -10.15 -12.09
N GLY A 192 16.07 -9.10 -12.09
CA GLY A 192 17.13 -8.84 -11.11
C GLY A 192 16.53 -8.45 -9.75
N VAL A 193 17.15 -8.92 -8.66
CA VAL A 193 16.74 -8.53 -7.31
C VAL A 193 17.24 -7.12 -7.00
N LEU A 194 16.33 -6.23 -6.63
CA LEU A 194 16.64 -4.87 -6.20
C LEU A 194 16.93 -4.88 -4.69
N GLU A 195 18.08 -4.33 -4.31
CA GLU A 195 18.38 -4.03 -2.91
C GLU A 195 17.83 -2.65 -2.56
N LEU A 196 16.94 -2.59 -1.58
CA LEU A 196 16.42 -1.34 -1.06
C LEU A 196 17.30 -0.83 0.08
N THR A 197 17.60 0.46 0.10
CA THR A 197 18.34 1.13 1.18
C THR A 197 17.50 1.26 2.45
N SER A 198 16.17 1.27 2.32
CA SER A 198 15.20 1.23 3.42
C SER A 198 13.98 0.45 2.96
N LEU A 199 13.34 -0.29 3.87
CA LEU A 199 12.09 -1.03 3.60
C LEU A 199 10.84 -0.19 3.85
N GLY A 200 10.95 0.89 4.63
CA GLY A 200 9.86 1.75 5.02
C GLY A 200 10.27 2.76 6.08
N PHE A 201 9.30 3.46 6.64
CA PHE A 201 9.52 4.43 7.72
C PHE A 201 9.62 3.72 9.07
N ASP A 202 10.64 4.09 9.87
CA ASP A 202 10.81 3.59 11.25
C ASP A 202 10.50 4.72 12.24
N HIS A 203 9.45 4.54 13.04
CA HIS A 203 9.04 5.51 14.06
C HIS A 203 9.98 5.56 15.27
N PHE A 204 10.86 4.58 15.45
CA PHE A 204 11.68 4.39 16.65
C PHE A 204 13.16 4.18 16.36
N GLY A 205 13.58 4.33 15.09
CA GLY A 205 14.94 4.11 14.62
C GLY A 205 15.92 5.25 14.92
#